data_87181439b04e82e88737c4023dd973c4
#
_entry.id   87181439b04e82e88737c4023dd973c4
#
_cell.length_a   1.000
_cell.length_b   1.000
_cell.length_c   1.000
_cell.angle_alpha   90.00
_cell.angle_beta   90.00
_cell.angle_gamma   90.00
#
_symmetry.space_group_name_H-M   'P 1'
#
loop_
_entity.id
_entity.type
_entity.pdbx_description
1 polymer ?
#
loop_
_entity_poly.entity_id
_entity_poly.type
_entity_poly.pdbx_seq_one_letter_code
_entity_poly.pdbx_strand_id
1 'polypeptide(L)'
;HGARCVPLALDESGVPVEAVERSGVQVVHLSPSHQFPSGVVMPIARRQSLLRWAEEEPGRYLIEDDYDSEFRFTGRPIPPLQNIDRAGRVIYMNTFSRSLAPSLRISYMVLPPALLERYQRTLGFYSCTVPAMEQYTLARFLSEGYFETHVNRMRGFYRGRRDQVLDALSRSPLAGRYQVRGEDAGLHFLLRLETERDDRSLARAAEERQIRLSFLSDYGGGESHVLVVSYPGIELARLPEALAHLAELL
;
A
#
# COMPACT_ATOMS: atom_id res chain seq x y z
N HIS A 1 21.27 -10.76 -5.80
CA HIS A 1 22.23 -9.70 -5.43
C HIS A 1 22.84 -9.89 -4.04
N GLY A 2 22.56 -11.03 -3.35
CA GLY A 2 23.20 -11.36 -2.07
C GLY A 2 22.69 -10.57 -0.85
N ALA A 3 21.66 -9.76 -0.97
CA ALA A 3 21.06 -9.07 0.17
C ALA A 3 20.25 -10.06 1.02
N ARG A 4 20.45 -10.01 2.34
CA ARG A 4 19.66 -10.77 3.30
C ARG A 4 18.45 -9.94 3.72
N CYS A 5 17.24 -10.44 3.48
CA CYS A 5 16.01 -9.82 3.95
C CYS A 5 15.61 -10.39 5.32
N VAL A 6 15.23 -9.50 6.23
CA VAL A 6 14.73 -9.83 7.56
C VAL A 6 13.31 -9.28 7.67
N PRO A 7 12.28 -10.14 7.73
CA PRO A 7 10.91 -9.68 7.94
C PRO A 7 10.76 -9.15 9.37
N LEU A 8 10.11 -7.98 9.50
CA LEU A 8 9.81 -7.38 10.79
C LEU A 8 8.30 -7.34 11.01
N ALA A 9 7.87 -7.77 12.19
CA ALA A 9 6.46 -7.68 12.57
C ALA A 9 6.05 -6.20 12.76
N LEU A 10 4.81 -5.90 12.39
CA LEU A 10 4.20 -4.59 12.57
C LEU A 10 3.37 -4.56 13.86
N ASP A 11 3.32 -3.39 14.48
CA ASP A 11 2.31 -3.03 15.46
C ASP A 11 1.20 -2.16 14.83
N GLU A 12 0.30 -1.60 15.63
CA GLU A 12 -0.78 -0.72 15.17
C GLU A 12 -0.28 0.60 14.53
N SER A 13 0.97 0.93 14.69
CA SER A 13 1.63 2.15 14.16
C SER A 13 2.65 1.85 13.05
N GLY A 14 2.74 0.62 12.58
CA GLY A 14 3.71 0.17 11.59
C GLY A 14 4.91 -0.55 12.21
N VAL A 15 6.10 -0.50 11.58
CA VAL A 15 7.28 -1.18 12.11
C VAL A 15 7.78 -0.48 13.39
N PRO A 16 7.96 -1.22 14.53
CA PRO A 16 8.56 -0.67 15.74
C PRO A 16 10.05 -0.37 15.54
N VAL A 17 10.52 0.78 16.02
CA VAL A 17 11.93 1.19 15.88
C VAL A 17 12.85 0.20 16.61
N GLU A 18 12.44 -0.29 17.78
CA GLU A 18 13.17 -1.28 18.59
C GLU A 18 13.33 -2.61 17.84
N ALA A 19 12.38 -2.98 16.98
CA ALA A 19 12.50 -4.15 16.12
C ALA A 19 13.52 -3.94 15.01
N VAL A 20 13.57 -2.73 14.45
CA VAL A 20 14.56 -2.34 13.44
C VAL A 20 15.97 -2.38 14.06
N GLU A 21 16.16 -1.78 15.23
CA GLU A 21 17.44 -1.76 15.97
C GLU A 21 17.94 -3.18 16.27
N ARG A 22 17.08 -4.02 16.85
CA ARG A 22 17.44 -5.42 17.18
C ARG A 22 17.78 -6.27 15.96
N SER A 23 17.22 -5.94 14.79
CA SER A 23 17.48 -6.71 13.57
C SER A 23 18.87 -6.51 12.99
N GLY A 24 19.56 -5.42 13.34
CA GLY A 24 20.88 -5.06 12.82
C GLY A 24 20.87 -4.74 11.31
N VAL A 25 19.71 -4.42 10.72
CA VAL A 25 19.62 -4.06 9.31
C VAL A 25 20.13 -2.64 9.07
N GLN A 26 20.64 -2.37 7.88
CA GLN A 26 21.06 -1.04 7.46
C GLN A 26 20.01 -0.34 6.58
N VAL A 27 19.14 -1.10 5.94
CA VAL A 27 18.10 -0.55 5.05
C VAL A 27 16.76 -1.13 5.45
N VAL A 28 15.76 -0.27 5.62
CA VAL A 28 14.38 -0.64 5.91
C VAL A 28 13.48 -0.25 4.76
N HIS A 29 12.76 -1.21 4.19
CA HIS A 29 11.72 -0.96 3.18
C HIS A 29 10.35 -0.93 3.87
N LEU A 30 9.58 0.13 3.63
CA LEU A 30 8.28 0.35 4.28
C LEU A 30 7.34 1.20 3.41
N SER A 31 6.04 1.07 3.64
CA SER A 31 5.00 1.87 2.98
C SER A 31 4.22 2.67 4.03
N PRO A 32 4.78 3.80 4.53
CA PRO A 32 4.26 4.48 5.71
C PRO A 32 2.91 5.17 5.48
N SER A 33 2.57 5.47 4.24
CA SER A 33 1.30 6.12 3.87
C SER A 33 0.12 5.15 3.89
N HIS A 34 0.37 3.88 3.55
CA HIS A 34 -0.61 2.80 3.56
C HIS A 34 0.10 1.45 3.42
N GLN A 35 0.44 0.85 4.55
CA GLN A 35 1.22 -0.39 4.57
C GLN A 35 0.41 -1.55 3.96
N PHE A 36 0.95 -2.19 2.93
CA PHE A 36 0.34 -3.39 2.36
C PHE A 36 0.87 -4.65 3.07
N PRO A 37 0.03 -5.62 3.40
CA PRO A 37 -1.42 -5.65 3.25
C PRO A 37 -2.21 -5.14 4.47
N SER A 38 -1.55 -4.75 5.56
CA SER A 38 -2.17 -4.44 6.85
C SER A 38 -3.07 -3.18 6.85
N GLY A 39 -2.94 -2.30 5.86
CA GLY A 39 -3.66 -1.03 5.82
C GLY A 39 -3.21 0.01 6.86
N VAL A 40 -2.15 -0.28 7.63
CA VAL A 40 -1.66 0.62 8.67
C VAL A 40 -1.09 1.90 8.04
N VAL A 41 -1.56 3.04 8.55
CA VAL A 41 -1.01 4.36 8.24
C VAL A 41 -0.07 4.78 9.37
N MET A 42 1.21 4.90 9.07
CA MET A 42 2.24 5.20 10.06
C MET A 42 2.10 6.65 10.59
N PRO A 43 1.92 6.85 11.90
CA PRO A 43 1.83 8.17 12.51
C PRO A 43 3.14 8.98 12.37
N ILE A 44 3.02 10.31 12.40
CA ILE A 44 4.18 11.21 12.26
C ILE A 44 5.27 10.96 13.32
N ALA A 45 4.90 10.63 14.54
CA ALA A 45 5.85 10.32 15.60
C ALA A 45 6.73 9.11 15.26
N ARG A 46 6.15 8.04 14.72
CA ARG A 46 6.87 6.83 14.30
C ARG A 46 7.79 7.15 13.09
N ARG A 47 7.31 7.95 12.13
CA ARG A 47 8.13 8.43 11.00
C ARG A 47 9.37 9.18 11.48
N GLN A 48 9.21 10.10 12.42
CA GLN A 48 10.32 10.84 13.02
C GLN A 48 11.31 9.94 13.78
N SER A 49 10.81 8.93 14.50
CA SER A 49 11.68 7.99 15.20
C SER A 49 12.52 7.13 14.26
N LEU A 50 11.94 6.68 13.14
CA LEU A 50 12.67 5.96 12.10
C LEU A 50 13.72 6.83 11.39
N LEU A 51 13.40 8.12 11.15
CA LEU A 51 14.37 9.06 10.61
C LEU A 51 15.56 9.24 11.56
N ARG A 52 15.32 9.44 12.87
CA ARG A 52 16.40 9.51 13.86
C ARG A 52 17.27 8.26 13.84
N TRP A 53 16.67 7.07 13.83
CA TRP A 53 17.42 5.82 13.70
C TRP A 53 18.31 5.80 12.44
N ALA A 54 17.81 6.30 11.31
CA ALA A 54 18.59 6.35 10.08
C ALA A 54 19.71 7.40 10.10
N GLU A 55 19.56 8.46 10.91
CA GLU A 55 20.56 9.52 11.09
C GLU A 55 21.72 9.09 12.01
N GLU A 56 21.47 8.21 12.98
CA GLU A 56 22.44 7.80 14.00
C GLU A 56 23.69 7.12 13.45
N GLU A 57 23.55 6.39 12.33
CA GLU A 57 24.69 5.68 11.74
C GLU A 57 24.83 5.92 10.23
N PRO A 58 26.06 6.14 9.74
CA PRO A 58 26.32 6.19 8.30
C PRO A 58 25.93 4.86 7.62
N GLY A 59 25.30 4.97 6.44
CA GLY A 59 24.90 3.78 5.67
C GLY A 59 23.51 3.24 5.98
N ARG A 60 22.81 3.77 7.00
CA ARG A 60 21.40 3.47 7.21
C ARG A 60 20.51 4.28 6.27
N TYR A 61 19.51 3.62 5.67
CA TYR A 61 18.55 4.23 4.75
C TYR A 61 17.14 3.67 4.97
N LEU A 62 16.15 4.49 4.67
CA LEU A 62 14.74 4.11 4.59
C LEU A 62 14.33 4.12 3.12
N ILE A 63 13.75 3.04 2.62
CA ILE A 63 13.08 3.02 1.32
C ILE A 63 11.59 3.22 1.59
N GLU A 64 11.07 4.37 1.19
CA GLU A 64 9.67 4.72 1.29
C GLU A 64 8.97 4.33 -0.02
N ASP A 65 8.15 3.28 0.02
CA ASP A 65 7.33 2.82 -1.10
C ASP A 65 5.92 3.40 -0.97
N ASP A 66 5.67 4.45 -1.75
CA ASP A 66 4.46 5.26 -1.68
C ASP A 66 3.59 5.02 -2.92
N TYR A 67 2.85 3.93 -2.92
CA TYR A 67 2.16 3.43 -4.12
C TYR A 67 0.69 3.91 -4.28
N ASP A 68 0.04 4.45 -3.23
CA ASP A 68 -1.38 4.83 -3.27
C ASP A 68 -1.78 5.99 -2.34
N SER A 69 -0.82 6.78 -1.85
CA SER A 69 -1.06 7.90 -0.92
C SER A 69 -1.97 9.01 -1.48
N GLU A 70 -2.10 9.10 -2.80
CA GLU A 70 -3.05 9.99 -3.46
C GLU A 70 -4.51 9.68 -3.07
N PHE A 71 -4.81 8.47 -2.63
CA PHE A 71 -6.15 7.98 -2.31
C PHE A 71 -6.44 7.96 -0.80
N ARG A 72 -6.14 9.07 -0.11
CA ARG A 72 -6.58 9.29 1.26
C ARG A 72 -7.95 9.97 1.26
N PHE A 73 -8.92 9.40 1.99
CA PHE A 73 -10.32 9.84 1.96
C PHE A 73 -10.72 10.65 3.18
N THR A 74 -10.03 10.45 4.30
CA THR A 74 -10.32 11.13 5.57
C THR A 74 -9.06 11.68 6.22
N GLY A 75 -9.22 12.68 7.07
CA GLY A 75 -8.13 13.31 7.83
C GLY A 75 -7.20 14.18 6.99
N ARG A 76 -6.23 14.80 7.69
CA ARG A 76 -5.18 15.59 7.03
C ARG A 76 -4.12 14.68 6.40
N PRO A 77 -3.56 15.02 5.24
CA PRO A 77 -2.43 14.31 4.68
C PRO A 77 -1.26 14.28 5.69
N ILE A 78 -0.65 13.11 5.86
CA ILE A 78 0.59 12.99 6.61
C ILE A 78 1.73 13.12 5.60
N PRO A 79 2.68 14.05 5.80
CA PRO A 79 3.77 14.23 4.86
C PRO A 79 4.59 12.95 4.75
N PRO A 80 5.04 12.55 3.54
CA PRO A 80 5.93 11.41 3.38
C PRO A 80 7.24 11.60 4.15
N LEU A 81 7.94 10.50 4.44
CA LEU A 81 9.24 10.52 5.11
C LEU A 81 10.23 11.42 4.36
N GLN A 82 10.24 11.31 3.03
CA GLN A 82 11.11 12.10 2.16
C GLN A 82 10.93 13.63 2.37
N ASN A 83 9.70 14.10 2.60
CA ASN A 83 9.45 15.54 2.80
C ASN A 83 9.93 16.06 4.16
N ILE A 84 10.08 15.19 5.15
CA ILE A 84 10.53 15.56 6.50
C ILE A 84 11.98 15.13 6.78
N ASP A 85 12.59 14.37 5.85
CA ASP A 85 14.00 13.98 5.89
C ASP A 85 14.90 15.20 5.65
N ARG A 86 15.78 15.50 6.61
CA ARG A 86 16.77 16.58 6.51
C ARG A 86 18.20 16.07 6.32
N ALA A 87 18.42 14.79 6.56
CA ALA A 87 19.73 14.15 6.54
C ALA A 87 20.04 13.38 5.26
N GLY A 88 19.08 13.31 4.32
CA GLY A 88 19.24 12.55 3.08
C GLY A 88 19.31 11.05 3.33
N ARG A 89 18.40 10.52 4.14
CA ARG A 89 18.32 9.10 4.50
C ARG A 89 17.16 8.36 3.84
N VAL A 90 16.27 9.05 3.13
CA VAL A 90 15.10 8.46 2.50
C VAL A 90 15.30 8.32 1.00
N ILE A 91 15.11 7.09 0.52
CA ILE A 91 14.93 6.77 -0.90
C ILE A 91 13.42 6.69 -1.11
N TYR A 92 12.85 7.67 -1.81
CA TYR A 92 11.42 7.69 -2.09
C TYR A 92 11.12 6.99 -3.41
N MET A 93 10.11 6.14 -3.41
CA MET A 93 9.63 5.43 -4.60
C MET A 93 8.13 5.63 -4.76
N ASN A 94 7.68 5.84 -6.00
CA ASN A 94 6.26 5.90 -6.32
C ASN A 94 5.99 5.37 -7.73
N THR A 95 4.73 5.07 -8.05
CA THR A 95 4.31 4.51 -9.33
C THR A 95 3.07 5.20 -9.88
N PHE A 96 3.05 5.44 -11.18
CA PHE A 96 1.84 5.92 -11.88
C PHE A 96 0.84 4.79 -12.19
N SER A 97 1.17 3.54 -11.89
CA SER A 97 0.31 2.38 -12.16
C SER A 97 -1.01 2.39 -11.38
N ARG A 98 -1.03 3.02 -10.21
CA ARG A 98 -2.23 3.15 -9.37
C ARG A 98 -2.96 4.46 -9.60
N SER A 99 -2.21 5.54 -9.76
CA SER A 99 -2.78 6.89 -9.92
C SER A 99 -3.26 7.18 -11.33
N LEU A 100 -2.67 6.55 -12.38
CA LEU A 100 -3.10 6.71 -13.79
C LEU A 100 -3.67 5.42 -14.37
N ALA A 101 -2.80 4.49 -14.76
CA ALA A 101 -3.24 3.23 -15.37
C ALA A 101 -2.19 2.12 -15.14
N PRO A 102 -2.62 0.89 -14.80
CA PRO A 102 -1.70 -0.23 -14.60
C PRO A 102 -0.85 -0.58 -15.84
N SER A 103 -1.37 -0.30 -17.04
CA SER A 103 -0.69 -0.53 -18.32
C SER A 103 0.47 0.43 -18.58
N LEU A 104 0.51 1.58 -17.95
CA LEU A 104 1.54 2.60 -18.17
C LEU A 104 2.95 2.13 -17.72
N ARG A 105 3.03 1.31 -16.68
CA ARG A 105 4.26 0.69 -16.18
C ARG A 105 5.41 1.67 -15.91
N ILE A 106 5.11 2.89 -15.50
CA ILE A 106 6.08 3.91 -15.11
C ILE A 106 6.08 4.04 -13.58
N SER A 107 7.27 3.96 -13.01
CA SER A 107 7.58 4.30 -11.63
C SER A 107 8.79 5.23 -11.59
N TYR A 108 8.96 5.94 -10.49
CA TYR A 108 10.10 6.81 -10.29
C TYR A 108 10.67 6.67 -8.88
N MET A 109 11.91 7.10 -8.74
CA MET A 109 12.66 7.07 -7.50
C MET A 109 13.35 8.41 -7.29
N VAL A 110 13.24 8.95 -6.10
CA VAL A 110 13.97 10.15 -5.66
C VAL A 110 15.08 9.69 -4.73
N LEU A 111 16.31 9.87 -5.18
CA LEU A 111 17.50 9.51 -4.41
C LEU A 111 18.02 10.70 -3.61
N PRO A 112 18.52 10.49 -2.38
CA PRO A 112 19.33 11.46 -1.69
C PRO A 112 20.55 11.87 -2.53
N PRO A 113 21.05 13.12 -2.43
CA PRO A 113 22.13 13.61 -3.29
C PRO A 113 23.38 12.72 -3.33
N ALA A 114 23.81 12.19 -2.18
CA ALA A 114 24.98 11.30 -2.11
C ALA A 114 24.77 9.96 -2.84
N LEU A 115 23.53 9.41 -2.77
CA LEU A 115 23.18 8.21 -3.52
C LEU A 115 22.97 8.49 -5.00
N LEU A 116 22.43 9.66 -5.35
CA LEU A 116 22.28 10.08 -6.76
C LEU A 116 23.64 10.19 -7.45
N GLU A 117 24.63 10.83 -6.80
CA GLU A 117 25.99 10.91 -7.33
C GLU A 117 26.61 9.52 -7.54
N ARG A 118 26.45 8.63 -6.57
CA ARG A 118 26.92 7.25 -6.68
C ARG A 118 26.20 6.50 -7.80
N TYR A 119 24.89 6.64 -7.90
CA TYR A 119 24.08 6.06 -8.98
C TYR A 119 24.58 6.49 -10.37
N GLN A 120 24.78 7.79 -10.57
CA GLN A 120 25.27 8.34 -11.84
C GLN A 120 26.64 7.79 -12.22
N ARG A 121 27.54 7.65 -11.24
CA ARG A 121 28.90 7.11 -11.49
C ARG A 121 28.90 5.61 -11.80
N THR A 122 28.03 4.82 -11.17
CA THR A 122 28.08 3.36 -11.25
C THR A 122 27.02 2.75 -12.19
N LEU A 123 25.89 3.40 -12.34
CA LEU A 123 24.74 2.90 -13.11
C LEU A 123 24.26 3.87 -14.19
N GLY A 124 24.84 5.08 -14.28
CA GLY A 124 24.42 6.11 -15.24
C GLY A 124 24.64 5.74 -16.72
N PHE A 125 25.34 4.65 -17.00
CA PHE A 125 25.49 4.11 -18.35
C PHE A 125 24.28 3.29 -18.83
N TYR A 126 23.37 2.91 -17.95
CA TYR A 126 22.12 2.25 -18.33
C TYR A 126 21.14 3.25 -18.93
N SER A 127 20.57 2.89 -20.07
CA SER A 127 19.45 3.64 -20.64
C SER A 127 18.19 3.47 -19.80
N CYS A 128 17.37 4.54 -19.72
CA CYS A 128 16.05 4.44 -19.14
C CYS A 128 15.18 3.44 -19.93
N THR A 129 14.52 2.52 -19.24
CA THR A 129 13.68 1.49 -19.87
C THR A 129 12.31 2.03 -20.28
N VAL A 130 11.92 3.22 -19.82
CA VAL A 130 10.67 3.88 -20.22
C VAL A 130 10.90 4.55 -21.58
N PRO A 131 10.07 4.26 -22.62
CA PRO A 131 10.20 4.89 -23.91
C PRO A 131 10.06 6.42 -23.83
N ALA A 132 10.84 7.14 -24.64
CA ALA A 132 10.87 8.60 -24.61
C ALA A 132 9.50 9.23 -24.89
N MET A 133 8.69 8.63 -25.76
CA MET A 133 7.34 9.10 -26.08
C MET A 133 6.45 9.13 -24.82
N GLU A 134 6.45 8.06 -24.03
CA GLU A 134 5.70 8.01 -22.77
C GLU A 134 6.25 8.99 -21.75
N GLN A 135 7.57 9.16 -21.66
CA GLN A 135 8.18 10.15 -20.76
C GLN A 135 7.72 11.57 -21.11
N TYR A 136 7.77 11.98 -22.38
CA TYR A 136 7.33 13.30 -22.82
C TYR A 136 5.83 13.49 -22.64
N THR A 137 5.02 12.47 -22.94
CA THR A 137 3.57 12.51 -22.74
C THR A 137 3.23 12.70 -21.26
N LEU A 138 3.87 11.93 -20.38
CA LEU A 138 3.67 12.04 -18.94
C LEU A 138 4.16 13.41 -18.42
N ALA A 139 5.32 13.87 -18.86
CA ALA A 139 5.84 15.18 -18.45
C ALA A 139 4.89 16.31 -18.82
N ARG A 140 4.30 16.27 -20.01
CA ARG A 140 3.28 17.24 -20.46
C ARG A 140 2.00 17.11 -19.63
N PHE A 141 1.54 15.88 -19.38
CA PHE A 141 0.35 15.63 -18.56
C PHE A 141 0.49 16.18 -17.13
N LEU A 142 1.69 16.10 -16.56
CA LEU A 142 2.02 16.66 -15.25
C LEU A 142 2.09 18.20 -15.33
N SER A 143 2.86 18.76 -16.28
CA SER A 143 3.11 20.21 -16.36
C SER A 143 1.89 21.05 -16.71
N GLU A 144 0.91 20.49 -17.44
CA GLU A 144 -0.35 21.13 -17.78
C GLU A 144 -1.45 20.97 -16.72
N GLY A 145 -1.18 20.33 -15.56
CA GLY A 145 -2.11 20.16 -14.43
C GLY A 145 -3.20 19.10 -14.65
N TYR A 146 -3.09 18.30 -15.72
CA TYR A 146 -4.05 17.22 -15.97
C TYR A 146 -3.95 16.11 -14.93
N PHE A 147 -2.75 15.87 -14.38
CA PHE A 147 -2.54 14.84 -13.37
C PHE A 147 -3.32 15.14 -12.09
N GLU A 148 -3.21 16.34 -11.56
CA GLU A 148 -3.93 16.75 -10.35
C GLU A 148 -5.45 16.68 -10.54
N THR A 149 -5.92 17.13 -11.69
CA THR A 149 -7.35 17.05 -12.07
C THR A 149 -7.81 15.60 -12.11
N HIS A 150 -7.01 14.72 -12.73
CA HIS A 150 -7.31 13.29 -12.83
C HIS A 150 -7.32 12.64 -11.44
N VAL A 151 -6.29 12.85 -10.61
CA VAL A 151 -6.20 12.30 -9.24
C VAL A 151 -7.39 12.74 -8.39
N ASN A 152 -7.79 14.01 -8.45
CA ASN A 152 -8.95 14.52 -7.71
C ASN A 152 -10.25 13.83 -8.14
N ARG A 153 -10.44 13.60 -9.44
CA ARG A 153 -11.59 12.85 -9.97
C ARG A 153 -11.55 11.38 -9.51
N MET A 154 -10.40 10.73 -9.60
CA MET A 154 -10.22 9.33 -9.18
C MET A 154 -10.40 9.15 -7.68
N ARG A 155 -9.98 10.12 -6.86
CA ARG A 155 -10.22 10.11 -5.40
C ARG A 155 -11.73 10.11 -5.11
N GLY A 156 -12.51 10.93 -5.79
CA GLY A 156 -13.98 10.92 -5.68
C GLY A 156 -14.59 9.60 -6.13
N PHE A 157 -14.13 9.06 -7.26
CA PHE A 157 -14.58 7.79 -7.81
C PHE A 157 -14.31 6.62 -6.85
N TYR A 158 -13.07 6.49 -6.35
CA TYR A 158 -12.71 5.40 -5.45
C TYR A 158 -13.37 5.51 -4.08
N ARG A 159 -13.56 6.73 -3.57
CA ARG A 159 -14.39 6.94 -2.36
C ARG A 159 -15.79 6.39 -2.56
N GLY A 160 -16.46 6.79 -3.63
CA GLY A 160 -17.82 6.29 -3.94
C GLY A 160 -17.84 4.76 -4.12
N ARG A 161 -16.80 4.20 -4.75
CA ARG A 161 -16.68 2.75 -4.92
C ARG A 161 -16.55 2.01 -3.59
N ARG A 162 -15.68 2.50 -2.70
CA ARG A 162 -15.54 2.00 -1.33
C ARG A 162 -16.86 2.05 -0.59
N ASP A 163 -17.53 3.19 -0.61
CA ASP A 163 -18.79 3.42 0.11
C ASP A 163 -19.89 2.45 -0.38
N GLN A 164 -19.96 2.18 -1.69
CA GLN A 164 -20.88 1.20 -2.26
C GLN A 164 -20.57 -0.24 -1.80
N VAL A 165 -19.30 -0.60 -1.67
CA VAL A 165 -18.90 -1.93 -1.14
C VAL A 165 -19.26 -2.05 0.33
N LEU A 166 -18.98 -1.03 1.14
CA LEU A 166 -19.33 -1.01 2.56
C LEU A 166 -20.86 -1.05 2.79
N ASP A 167 -21.61 -0.31 1.97
CA ASP A 167 -23.07 -0.35 2.00
C ASP A 167 -23.62 -1.74 1.64
N ALA A 168 -23.07 -2.37 0.60
CA ALA A 168 -23.44 -3.75 0.23
C ALA A 168 -23.14 -4.75 1.37
N LEU A 169 -21.98 -4.62 2.03
CA LEU A 169 -21.64 -5.43 3.21
C LEU A 169 -22.64 -5.25 4.32
N SER A 170 -23.01 -4.00 4.64
CA SER A 170 -23.95 -3.69 5.74
C SER A 170 -25.38 -4.22 5.53
N ARG A 171 -25.77 -4.37 4.25
CA ARG A 171 -27.10 -4.91 3.87
C ARG A 171 -27.09 -6.39 3.55
N SER A 172 -25.92 -7.02 3.57
CA SER A 172 -25.77 -8.45 3.25
C SER A 172 -26.12 -9.34 4.45
N PRO A 173 -26.31 -10.66 4.23
CA PRO A 173 -26.45 -11.62 5.33
C PRO A 173 -25.20 -11.72 6.23
N LEU A 174 -24.10 -11.07 5.88
CA LEU A 174 -22.89 -10.94 6.71
C LEU A 174 -23.03 -9.85 7.78
N ALA A 175 -24.05 -9.00 7.73
CA ALA A 175 -24.22 -7.88 8.66
C ALA A 175 -24.11 -8.35 10.12
N GLY A 176 -23.23 -7.71 10.90
CA GLY A 176 -22.96 -8.08 12.30
C GLY A 176 -21.96 -9.23 12.48
N ARG A 177 -21.46 -9.86 11.41
CA ARG A 177 -20.49 -10.97 11.45
C ARG A 177 -19.10 -10.59 10.91
N TYR A 178 -18.79 -9.31 10.86
CA TYR A 178 -17.50 -8.81 10.40
C TYR A 178 -17.11 -7.50 11.07
N GLN A 179 -15.82 -7.16 10.97
CA GLN A 179 -15.27 -5.85 11.35
C GLN A 179 -14.42 -5.31 10.19
N VAL A 180 -14.62 -4.01 9.88
CA VAL A 180 -13.82 -3.31 8.86
C VAL A 180 -12.68 -2.56 9.53
N ARG A 181 -11.49 -2.53 8.90
CA ARG A 181 -10.33 -1.77 9.33
C ARG A 181 -9.61 -1.18 8.12
N GLY A 182 -9.09 0.04 8.25
CA GLY A 182 -8.22 0.67 7.25
C GLY A 182 -8.96 1.23 6.04
N GLU A 183 -10.26 1.47 6.12
CA GLU A 183 -11.10 1.99 5.03
C GLU A 183 -10.85 3.47 4.67
N ASP A 184 -10.10 4.19 5.51
CA ASP A 184 -9.91 5.65 5.37
C ASP A 184 -8.84 6.05 4.34
N ALA A 185 -8.02 5.12 3.91
CA ALA A 185 -6.93 5.38 2.97
C ALA A 185 -6.68 4.18 2.03
N GLY A 186 -6.06 4.48 0.88
CA GLY A 186 -5.62 3.49 -0.08
C GLY A 186 -6.74 2.81 -0.87
N LEU A 187 -6.38 1.77 -1.60
CA LEU A 187 -7.26 1.06 -2.52
C LEU A 187 -7.69 -0.33 -2.01
N HIS A 188 -7.49 -0.61 -0.74
CA HIS A 188 -7.98 -1.81 -0.06
C HIS A 188 -8.32 -1.49 1.39
N PHE A 189 -9.09 -2.35 2.00
CA PHE A 189 -9.33 -2.37 3.45
C PHE A 189 -9.31 -3.82 3.95
N LEU A 190 -9.23 -3.98 5.26
CA LEU A 190 -9.30 -5.29 5.88
C LEU A 190 -10.72 -5.57 6.36
N LEU A 191 -11.16 -6.82 6.14
CA LEU A 191 -12.44 -7.32 6.61
C LEU A 191 -12.19 -8.56 7.48
N ARG A 192 -12.28 -8.40 8.80
CA ARG A 192 -12.20 -9.51 9.74
C ARG A 192 -13.56 -10.21 9.79
N LEU A 193 -13.58 -11.49 9.54
CA LEU A 193 -14.78 -12.33 9.58
C LEU A 193 -14.92 -13.03 10.92
N GLU A 194 -16.14 -13.18 11.39
CA GLU A 194 -16.48 -14.01 12.54
C GLU A 194 -16.82 -15.42 12.06
N THR A 195 -15.83 -16.31 12.11
CA THR A 195 -15.91 -17.70 11.66
C THR A 195 -14.94 -18.58 12.44
N GLU A 196 -15.30 -19.86 12.59
CA GLU A 196 -14.41 -20.89 13.14
C GLU A 196 -13.63 -21.65 12.06
N ARG A 197 -13.99 -21.44 10.78
CA ARG A 197 -13.28 -22.08 9.67
C ARG A 197 -11.90 -21.44 9.48
N ASP A 198 -10.89 -22.27 9.27
CA ASP A 198 -9.57 -21.79 8.89
C ASP A 198 -9.59 -21.14 7.50
N ASP A 199 -8.65 -20.20 7.28
CA ASP A 199 -8.55 -19.37 6.07
C ASP A 199 -8.47 -20.23 4.80
N ARG A 200 -7.72 -21.34 4.84
CA ARG A 200 -7.49 -22.21 3.69
C ARG A 200 -8.75 -22.97 3.30
N SER A 201 -9.48 -23.52 4.27
CA SER A 201 -10.74 -24.22 4.02
C SER A 201 -11.82 -23.28 3.52
N LEU A 202 -11.87 -22.05 4.07
CA LEU A 202 -12.81 -21.02 3.63
C LEU A 202 -12.48 -20.52 2.21
N ALA A 203 -11.21 -20.29 1.89
CA ALA A 203 -10.77 -19.90 0.54
C ALA A 203 -11.17 -20.96 -0.50
N ARG A 204 -10.95 -22.25 -0.19
CA ARG A 204 -11.30 -23.36 -1.09
C ARG A 204 -12.82 -23.46 -1.32
N ALA A 205 -13.61 -23.38 -0.25
CA ALA A 205 -15.07 -23.45 -0.36
C ALA A 205 -15.65 -22.25 -1.12
N ALA A 206 -15.02 -21.06 -0.99
CA ALA A 206 -15.40 -19.88 -1.76
C ALA A 206 -15.02 -20.01 -3.24
N GLU A 207 -13.86 -20.61 -3.57
CA GLU A 207 -13.42 -20.84 -4.95
C GLU A 207 -14.37 -21.78 -5.70
N GLU A 208 -14.92 -22.81 -5.03
CA GLU A 208 -15.97 -23.69 -5.59
C GLU A 208 -17.24 -22.91 -5.98
N ARG A 209 -17.46 -21.73 -5.40
CA ARG A 209 -18.55 -20.79 -5.70
C ARG A 209 -18.09 -19.61 -6.57
N GLN A 210 -16.93 -19.72 -7.20
CA GLN A 210 -16.33 -18.69 -8.05
C GLN A 210 -16.02 -17.38 -7.32
N ILE A 211 -15.77 -17.43 -6.01
CA ILE A 211 -15.36 -16.31 -5.20
C ILE A 211 -13.90 -16.50 -4.82
N ARG A 212 -13.03 -15.56 -5.23
CA ARG A 212 -11.63 -15.57 -4.83
C ARG A 212 -11.45 -14.72 -3.58
N LEU A 213 -11.03 -15.33 -2.49
CA LEU A 213 -10.66 -14.66 -1.25
C LEU A 213 -9.13 -14.50 -1.18
N SER A 214 -8.68 -13.42 -0.54
CA SER A 214 -7.28 -13.20 -0.23
C SER A 214 -7.18 -12.85 1.25
N PHE A 215 -6.48 -13.67 2.02
CA PHE A 215 -6.35 -13.51 3.45
C PHE A 215 -5.07 -12.79 3.83
N LEU A 216 -5.08 -12.10 4.96
CA LEU A 216 -3.89 -11.46 5.52
C LEU A 216 -2.79 -12.50 5.81
N SER A 217 -3.16 -13.70 6.21
CA SER A 217 -2.27 -14.85 6.42
C SER A 217 -1.49 -15.28 5.16
N ASP A 218 -2.02 -15.06 3.95
CA ASP A 218 -1.33 -15.34 2.68
C ASP A 218 -0.06 -14.50 2.48
N TYR A 219 0.03 -13.38 3.20
CA TYR A 219 1.14 -12.42 3.11
C TYR A 219 2.13 -12.53 4.29
N GLY A 220 2.09 -13.63 5.03
CA GLY A 220 2.94 -13.82 6.21
C GLY A 220 2.45 -13.08 7.46
N GLY A 221 1.24 -12.51 7.43
CA GLY A 221 0.58 -11.91 8.58
C GLY A 221 0.10 -12.96 9.58
N GLY A 222 0.12 -12.62 10.87
CA GLY A 222 -0.23 -13.55 11.95
C GLY A 222 -1.72 -13.61 12.31
N GLU A 223 -2.58 -12.78 11.75
CA GLU A 223 -4.00 -12.72 12.09
C GLU A 223 -4.84 -13.52 11.08
N SER A 224 -5.53 -14.55 11.56
CA SER A 224 -6.46 -15.36 10.79
C SER A 224 -7.82 -14.68 10.61
N HIS A 225 -8.60 -15.16 9.64
CA HIS A 225 -9.98 -14.70 9.34
C HIS A 225 -10.06 -13.24 8.89
N VAL A 226 -8.95 -12.68 8.38
CA VAL A 226 -8.90 -11.31 7.89
C VAL A 226 -8.69 -11.30 6.38
N LEU A 227 -9.69 -10.82 5.64
CA LEU A 227 -9.63 -10.65 4.20
C LEU A 227 -8.98 -9.30 3.84
N VAL A 228 -8.15 -9.30 2.80
CA VAL A 228 -7.64 -8.11 2.14
C VAL A 228 -8.56 -7.78 0.96
N VAL A 229 -9.44 -6.78 1.14
CA VAL A 229 -10.48 -6.42 0.18
C VAL A 229 -10.00 -5.29 -0.73
N SER A 230 -9.52 -5.62 -1.92
CA SER A 230 -9.16 -4.63 -2.96
C SER A 230 -10.42 -4.24 -3.75
N TYR A 231 -11.06 -3.15 -3.34
CA TYR A 231 -12.37 -2.75 -3.85
C TYR A 231 -12.41 -2.11 -5.26
N PRO A 232 -11.33 -1.56 -5.85
CA PRO A 232 -11.38 -0.99 -7.19
C PRO A 232 -11.82 -1.97 -8.27
N GLY A 233 -11.43 -3.25 -8.13
CA GLY A 233 -11.74 -4.30 -9.10
C GLY A 233 -13.03 -5.07 -8.84
N ILE A 234 -13.75 -4.78 -7.75
CA ILE A 234 -14.99 -5.49 -7.42
C ILE A 234 -16.09 -5.14 -8.43
N GLU A 235 -16.71 -6.15 -9.00
CA GLU A 235 -17.88 -6.01 -9.86
C GLU A 235 -19.16 -5.87 -8.99
N LEU A 236 -19.62 -4.62 -8.83
CA LEU A 236 -20.73 -4.29 -7.91
C LEU A 236 -22.03 -5.05 -8.21
N ALA A 237 -22.29 -5.38 -9.48
CA ALA A 237 -23.50 -6.12 -9.85
C ALA A 237 -23.52 -7.54 -9.28
N ARG A 238 -22.34 -8.16 -9.10
CA ARG A 238 -22.19 -9.51 -8.56
C ARG A 238 -21.93 -9.55 -7.06
N LEU A 239 -21.65 -8.41 -6.46
CA LEU A 239 -21.26 -8.33 -5.04
C LEU A 239 -22.35 -8.85 -4.08
N PRO A 240 -23.65 -8.54 -4.25
CA PRO A 240 -24.68 -9.07 -3.35
C PRO A 240 -24.76 -10.60 -3.34
N GLU A 241 -24.66 -11.23 -4.51
CA GLU A 241 -24.65 -12.69 -4.65
C GLU A 241 -23.40 -13.31 -3.99
N ALA A 242 -22.22 -12.72 -4.24
CA ALA A 242 -20.98 -13.17 -3.64
C ALA A 242 -21.00 -13.07 -2.11
N LEU A 243 -21.57 -11.98 -1.54
CA LEU A 243 -21.71 -11.82 -0.10
C LEU A 243 -22.73 -12.80 0.51
N ALA A 244 -23.81 -13.14 -0.21
CA ALA A 244 -24.77 -14.16 0.24
C ALA A 244 -24.08 -15.54 0.29
N HIS A 245 -23.36 -15.94 -0.75
CA HIS A 245 -22.60 -17.18 -0.78
C HIS A 245 -21.52 -17.22 0.32
N LEU A 246 -20.82 -16.11 0.56
CA LEU A 246 -19.82 -16.04 1.64
C LEU A 246 -20.48 -16.23 3.01
N ALA A 247 -21.66 -15.65 3.23
CA ALA A 247 -22.39 -15.77 4.49
C ALA A 247 -22.82 -17.23 4.81
N GLU A 248 -23.13 -18.03 3.78
CA GLU A 248 -23.44 -19.45 3.92
C GLU A 248 -22.20 -20.31 4.27
N LEU A 249 -21.01 -19.80 3.98
CA LEU A 249 -19.76 -20.50 4.25
C LEU A 249 -19.22 -20.24 5.67
N LEU A 250 -19.63 -19.19 6.34
CA LEU A 250 -19.23 -18.81 7.70
C LEU A 250 -20.05 -19.56 8.76
#